data_c5882d80920c8eaead23d49953eef105
#
_entry.id   c5882d80920c8eaead23d49953eef105
#
_cell.length_a   1.000
_cell.length_b   1.000
_cell.length_c   1.000
_cell.angle_alpha   90.00
_cell.angle_beta   90.00
_cell.angle_gamma   90.00
#
_symmetry.space_group_name_H-M   'P 1'
#
loop_
_entity.id
_entity.type
_entity.pdbx_description
1 polymer ?
#
loop_
_entity_poly.entity_id
_entity_poly.type
_entity_poly.pdbx_seq_one_letter_code
_entity_poly.pdbx_strand_id
1 'polypeptide(L)'
;MGQALAVSYVRVVGVERITPRTARVTFTGDALAELMEERPDQQMKLCFPREGREGVPRLPEPDADDTYGMRWYEAYLAIPEPERPLLRSFTVRGYDRRRDVMTVDFVLHGDDGPAARWGRDARPGDVLGMVGPSSLYARPLPAADWLLFAGDETALPAIGTLLESLPAGARALVWAEVADAAEERPLGDATVHWVHRDRGGSLVDAVRAARLPAGSGAAWLAGEAGAVRALRRHLVEERGLARKAVEFSGYWRRSLTQDDAPTEEDLAWAKEQAGEGA
;
A
#
# COMPACT_ATOMS: atom_id res chain seq x y z
N MET A 1 20.01 13.56 5.46
CA MET A 1 20.78 12.75 4.50
C MET A 1 19.81 11.73 3.95
N GLY A 2 19.56 11.71 2.63
CA GLY A 2 18.72 10.70 2.00
C GLY A 2 19.36 9.32 2.15
N GLN A 3 18.59 8.32 2.52
CA GLN A 3 19.04 6.94 2.57
C GLN A 3 19.16 6.42 1.13
N ALA A 4 20.28 5.79 0.77
CA ALA A 4 20.43 5.16 -0.53
C ALA A 4 19.32 4.11 -0.74
N LEU A 5 18.90 3.91 -1.99
CA LEU A 5 17.92 2.90 -2.32
C LEU A 5 18.41 1.52 -1.89
N ALA A 6 17.67 0.88 -0.99
CA ALA A 6 17.99 -0.48 -0.57
C ALA A 6 17.40 -1.49 -1.57
N VAL A 7 18.23 -2.40 -2.05
CA VAL A 7 17.84 -3.54 -2.89
C VAL A 7 18.30 -4.80 -2.19
N SER A 8 17.39 -5.72 -1.97
CA SER A 8 17.66 -6.97 -1.25
C SER A 8 16.77 -8.10 -1.75
N TYR A 9 16.91 -9.26 -1.16
CA TYR A 9 16.06 -10.42 -1.44
C TYR A 9 15.38 -10.90 -0.17
N VAL A 10 14.12 -11.28 -0.30
CA VAL A 10 13.31 -11.80 0.79
C VAL A 10 12.81 -13.20 0.45
N ARG A 11 12.83 -14.08 1.44
CA ARG A 11 12.41 -15.48 1.33
C ARG A 11 11.15 -15.73 2.13
N VAL A 12 10.20 -16.41 1.54
CA VAL A 12 8.98 -16.85 2.21
C VAL A 12 9.30 -17.89 3.29
N VAL A 13 8.83 -17.65 4.50
CA VAL A 13 8.91 -18.60 5.64
C VAL A 13 7.54 -19.06 6.13
N GLY A 14 6.46 -18.39 5.71
CA GLY A 14 5.10 -18.76 6.06
C GLY A 14 4.08 -18.11 5.16
N VAL A 15 2.95 -18.80 4.96
CA VAL A 15 1.79 -18.29 4.22
C VAL A 15 0.54 -18.67 5.00
N GLU A 16 -0.32 -17.71 5.24
CA GLU A 16 -1.59 -17.87 5.92
C GLU A 16 -2.72 -17.26 5.09
N ARG A 17 -3.82 -17.96 4.94
CA ARG A 17 -5.03 -17.41 4.33
C ARG A 17 -5.85 -16.72 5.42
N ILE A 18 -5.76 -15.39 5.52
CA ILE A 18 -6.43 -14.62 6.59
C ILE A 18 -7.89 -14.31 6.26
N THR A 19 -8.25 -14.26 4.97
CA THR A 19 -9.64 -14.24 4.46
C THR A 19 -9.67 -15.03 3.16
N PRO A 20 -10.85 -15.35 2.59
CA PRO A 20 -10.93 -16.07 1.32
C PRO A 20 -10.12 -15.43 0.18
N ARG A 21 -9.99 -14.09 0.20
CA ARG A 21 -9.29 -13.33 -0.85
C ARG A 21 -8.06 -12.58 -0.36
N THR A 22 -7.53 -12.91 0.82
CA THR A 22 -6.29 -12.30 1.30
C THR A 22 -5.36 -13.37 1.88
N ALA A 23 -4.13 -13.42 1.35
CA ALA A 23 -3.05 -14.22 1.91
C ALA A 23 -2.05 -13.31 2.63
N ARG A 24 -1.70 -13.64 3.85
CA ARG A 24 -0.58 -13.06 4.57
C ARG A 24 0.65 -13.89 4.35
N VAL A 25 1.67 -13.28 3.77
CA VAL A 25 2.96 -13.93 3.52
C VAL A 25 3.98 -13.38 4.50
N THR A 26 4.69 -14.27 5.17
CA THR A 26 5.79 -13.95 6.08
C THR A 26 7.11 -14.18 5.38
N PHE A 27 7.96 -13.15 5.38
CA PHE A 27 9.26 -13.16 4.75
C PHE A 27 10.37 -13.02 5.78
N THR A 28 11.53 -13.62 5.51
CA THR A 28 12.82 -13.30 6.13
C THR A 28 13.79 -12.79 5.07
N GLY A 29 14.87 -12.14 5.48
CA GLY A 29 15.91 -11.65 4.58
C GLY A 29 17.07 -11.07 5.36
N ASP A 30 18.29 -11.18 4.84
CA ASP A 30 19.52 -10.82 5.55
C ASP A 30 19.64 -9.34 5.93
N ALA A 31 18.86 -8.46 5.27
CA ALA A 31 18.91 -7.02 5.49
C ALA A 31 17.68 -6.46 6.24
N LEU A 32 16.71 -7.28 6.65
CA LEU A 32 15.44 -6.77 7.19
C LEU A 32 15.67 -5.93 8.46
N ALA A 33 16.48 -6.40 9.38
CA ALA A 33 16.75 -5.70 10.67
C ALA A 33 17.33 -4.28 10.46
N GLU A 34 18.07 -4.08 9.38
CA GLU A 34 18.68 -2.78 9.04
C GLU A 34 17.72 -1.86 8.29
N LEU A 35 16.77 -2.44 7.53
CA LEU A 35 15.90 -1.71 6.62
C LEU A 35 14.55 -1.33 7.25
N MET A 36 14.10 -2.07 8.28
CA MET A 36 12.80 -1.83 8.89
C MET A 36 12.83 -0.67 9.88
N GLU A 37 12.08 0.39 9.59
CA GLU A 37 11.98 1.58 10.45
C GLU A 37 10.87 1.48 11.50
N GLU A 38 10.07 0.41 11.50
CA GLU A 38 8.89 0.22 12.38
C GLU A 38 7.93 1.42 12.40
N ARG A 39 7.74 2.04 11.24
CA ARG A 39 6.81 3.15 11.03
C ARG A 39 5.51 2.66 10.40
N PRO A 40 4.37 3.28 10.73
CA PRO A 40 3.12 2.98 10.05
C PRO A 40 3.22 3.34 8.57
N ASP A 41 2.44 2.67 7.74
CA ASP A 41 2.36 2.86 6.28
C ASP A 41 3.73 2.80 5.57
N GLN A 42 4.66 2.02 6.10
CA GLN A 42 5.93 1.77 5.44
C GLN A 42 5.71 0.96 4.18
N GLN A 43 6.21 1.45 3.05
CA GLN A 43 5.99 0.86 1.74
C GLN A 43 7.27 0.31 1.14
N MET A 44 7.14 -0.72 0.32
CA MET A 44 8.22 -1.31 -0.46
C MET A 44 7.71 -1.75 -1.83
N LYS A 45 8.64 -2.06 -2.72
CA LYS A 45 8.32 -2.76 -3.97
C LYS A 45 8.82 -4.19 -3.89
N LEU A 46 7.95 -5.14 -4.24
CA LEU A 46 8.33 -6.53 -4.47
C LEU A 46 8.48 -6.78 -5.97
N CYS A 47 9.51 -7.55 -6.32
CA CYS A 47 9.89 -7.87 -7.68
C CYS A 47 9.54 -9.32 -7.97
N PHE A 48 8.56 -9.52 -8.84
CA PHE A 48 8.04 -10.83 -9.21
C PHE A 48 8.70 -11.33 -10.49
N PRO A 49 8.98 -12.64 -10.60
CA PRO A 49 9.37 -13.22 -11.89
C PRO A 49 8.22 -13.06 -12.90
N ARG A 50 8.56 -12.92 -14.17
CA ARG A 50 7.57 -13.00 -15.24
C ARG A 50 7.07 -14.42 -15.40
N GLU A 51 5.87 -14.56 -15.93
CA GLU A 51 5.27 -15.86 -16.25
C GLU A 51 6.19 -16.71 -17.15
N GLY A 52 6.32 -17.99 -16.81
CA GLY A 52 7.22 -18.92 -17.50
C GLY A 52 8.70 -18.77 -17.12
N ARG A 53 9.06 -17.87 -16.20
CA ARG A 53 10.41 -17.80 -15.66
C ARG A 53 10.42 -18.29 -14.21
N GLU A 54 11.20 -19.32 -13.99
CA GLU A 54 11.47 -19.86 -12.65
C GLU A 54 12.72 -19.20 -12.06
N GLY A 55 12.78 -19.18 -10.73
CA GLY A 55 13.95 -18.74 -9.97
C GLY A 55 13.87 -17.32 -9.45
N VAL A 56 15.00 -16.87 -8.89
CA VAL A 56 15.11 -15.56 -8.22
C VAL A 56 15.20 -14.45 -9.28
N PRO A 57 14.36 -13.40 -9.20
CA PRO A 57 14.44 -12.27 -10.12
C PRO A 57 15.83 -11.60 -10.02
N ARG A 58 16.44 -11.30 -11.16
CA ARG A 58 17.70 -10.54 -11.19
C ARG A 58 17.39 -9.05 -11.14
N LEU A 59 17.97 -8.36 -10.18
CA LEU A 59 17.83 -6.91 -10.01
C LEU A 59 19.17 -6.23 -10.29
N PRO A 60 19.17 -4.98 -10.77
CA PRO A 60 20.37 -4.17 -10.83
C PRO A 60 20.95 -3.98 -9.42
N GLU A 61 22.28 -3.89 -9.35
CA GLU A 61 22.96 -3.56 -8.10
C GLU A 61 22.64 -2.14 -7.64
N PRO A 62 22.41 -1.92 -6.34
CA PRO A 62 22.19 -0.58 -5.82
C PRO A 62 23.47 0.25 -5.92
N ASP A 63 23.32 1.53 -6.23
CA ASP A 63 24.42 2.49 -6.21
C ASP A 63 24.30 3.34 -4.94
N ALA A 64 25.35 3.32 -4.11
CA ALA A 64 25.35 4.03 -2.82
C ALA A 64 25.17 5.56 -2.95
N ASP A 65 25.55 6.12 -4.10
CA ASP A 65 25.40 7.55 -4.40
C ASP A 65 24.04 7.89 -5.06
N ASP A 66 23.21 6.88 -5.33
CA ASP A 66 21.87 7.06 -5.92
C ASP A 66 20.80 7.28 -4.83
N THR A 67 20.81 8.45 -4.22
CA THR A 67 19.93 8.81 -3.10
C THR A 67 18.44 8.65 -3.39
N TYR A 68 18.02 8.79 -4.66
CA TYR A 68 16.61 8.74 -5.08
C TYR A 68 16.27 7.48 -5.87
N GLY A 69 17.23 6.60 -6.12
CA GLY A 69 17.02 5.37 -6.89
C GLY A 69 16.77 5.59 -8.38
N MET A 70 17.08 6.77 -8.92
CA MET A 70 16.81 7.09 -10.32
C MET A 70 17.71 6.28 -11.26
N ARG A 71 19.00 6.20 -10.98
CA ARG A 71 19.94 5.41 -11.78
C ARG A 71 19.64 3.91 -11.70
N TRP A 72 19.26 3.46 -10.51
CA TRP A 72 18.79 2.08 -10.33
C TRP A 72 17.55 1.81 -11.19
N TYR A 73 16.58 2.74 -11.19
CA TYR A 73 15.36 2.59 -11.97
C TYR A 73 15.63 2.60 -13.48
N GLU A 74 16.54 3.44 -13.95
CA GLU A 74 17.02 3.44 -15.35
C GLU A 74 17.66 2.10 -15.71
N ALA A 75 18.55 1.57 -14.87
CA ALA A 75 19.15 0.25 -15.05
C ALA A 75 18.10 -0.87 -15.05
N TYR A 76 17.09 -0.78 -14.18
CA TYR A 76 15.95 -1.71 -14.18
C TYR A 76 15.16 -1.63 -15.50
N LEU A 77 14.89 -0.44 -16.00
CA LEU A 77 14.19 -0.25 -17.28
C LEU A 77 15.02 -0.73 -18.49
N ALA A 78 16.33 -0.70 -18.39
CA ALA A 78 17.24 -1.20 -19.44
C ALA A 78 17.25 -2.75 -19.54
N ILE A 79 16.74 -3.47 -18.53
CA ILE A 79 16.55 -4.91 -18.64
C ILE A 79 15.53 -5.18 -19.75
N PRO A 80 15.83 -6.08 -20.75
CA PRO A 80 14.89 -6.42 -21.80
C PRO A 80 13.52 -6.82 -21.21
N GLU A 81 12.45 -6.31 -21.79
CA GLU A 81 11.09 -6.46 -21.23
C GLU A 81 10.72 -7.93 -20.90
N PRO A 82 11.05 -8.95 -21.71
CA PRO A 82 10.76 -10.34 -21.36
C PRO A 82 11.54 -10.88 -20.17
N GLU A 83 12.60 -10.19 -19.74
CA GLU A 83 13.47 -10.57 -18.61
C GLU A 83 13.27 -9.73 -17.38
N ARG A 84 12.71 -8.53 -17.58
CA ARG A 84 12.51 -7.54 -16.51
C ARG A 84 11.48 -8.05 -15.51
N PRO A 85 11.83 -8.19 -14.22
CA PRO A 85 10.88 -8.55 -13.17
C PRO A 85 9.74 -7.54 -13.09
N LEU A 86 8.58 -7.99 -12.62
CA LEU A 86 7.42 -7.11 -12.43
C LEU A 86 7.48 -6.47 -11.03
N LEU A 87 7.51 -5.16 -10.97
CA LEU A 87 7.51 -4.39 -9.73
C LEU A 87 6.09 -4.10 -9.27
N ARG A 88 5.77 -4.39 -7.99
CA ARG A 88 4.50 -4.01 -7.37
C ARG A 88 4.74 -3.45 -5.98
N SER A 89 4.05 -2.36 -5.67
CA SER A 89 4.13 -1.72 -4.36
C SER A 89 3.27 -2.46 -3.35
N PHE A 90 3.80 -2.61 -2.14
CA PHE A 90 3.13 -3.23 -1.01
C PHE A 90 3.40 -2.46 0.27
N THR A 91 2.48 -2.57 1.21
CA THR A 91 2.67 -2.10 2.58
C THR A 91 3.34 -3.18 3.41
N VAL A 92 4.30 -2.82 4.22
CA VAL A 92 4.80 -3.66 5.32
C VAL A 92 3.71 -3.72 6.38
N ARG A 93 2.98 -4.85 6.45
CA ARG A 93 1.89 -5.02 7.44
C ARG A 93 2.40 -5.15 8.85
N GLY A 94 3.58 -5.70 9.03
CA GLY A 94 4.23 -5.85 10.32
C GLY A 94 5.65 -6.36 10.20
N TYR A 95 6.42 -6.09 11.25
CA TYR A 95 7.78 -6.60 11.42
C TYR A 95 7.97 -7.12 12.84
N ASP A 96 8.35 -8.38 12.95
CA ASP A 96 8.76 -8.99 14.22
C ASP A 96 10.29 -8.96 14.34
N ARG A 97 10.80 -7.97 15.09
CA ARG A 97 12.23 -7.78 15.32
C ARG A 97 12.91 -8.99 15.97
N ARG A 98 12.20 -9.75 16.81
CA ARG A 98 12.80 -10.89 17.53
C ARG A 98 13.05 -12.07 16.60
N ARG A 99 12.14 -12.27 15.65
CA ARG A 99 12.21 -13.35 14.67
C ARG A 99 12.86 -12.92 13.36
N ASP A 100 13.10 -11.63 13.20
CA ASP A 100 13.55 -10.98 11.95
C ASP A 100 12.70 -11.39 10.75
N VAL A 101 11.40 -11.19 10.88
CA VAL A 101 10.43 -11.51 9.83
C VAL A 101 9.48 -10.35 9.57
N MET A 102 9.19 -10.14 8.31
CA MET A 102 8.24 -9.16 7.80
C MET A 102 6.97 -9.84 7.28
N THR A 103 5.83 -9.22 7.48
CA THR A 103 4.54 -9.70 6.93
C THR A 103 3.99 -8.74 5.90
N VAL A 104 3.41 -9.30 4.84
CA VAL A 104 2.76 -8.59 3.73
C VAL A 104 1.44 -9.27 3.41
N ASP A 105 0.38 -8.48 3.25
CA ASP A 105 -0.92 -8.99 2.83
C ASP A 105 -1.07 -8.87 1.31
N PHE A 106 -1.39 -9.98 0.66
CA PHE A 106 -1.65 -10.09 -0.76
C PHE A 106 -3.15 -10.21 -1.00
N VAL A 107 -3.73 -9.24 -1.71
CA VAL A 107 -5.12 -9.32 -2.16
C VAL A 107 -5.19 -10.23 -3.38
N LEU A 108 -6.03 -11.25 -3.31
CA LEU A 108 -6.16 -12.32 -4.30
C LEU A 108 -7.41 -12.10 -5.15
N HIS A 109 -7.44 -10.97 -5.85
CA HIS A 109 -8.55 -10.64 -6.73
C HIS A 109 -8.23 -11.08 -8.17
N GLY A 110 -9.18 -11.76 -8.81
CA GLY A 110 -9.06 -12.16 -10.21
C GLY A 110 -7.86 -13.07 -10.52
N ASP A 111 -7.70 -13.40 -11.80
CA ASP A 111 -6.56 -14.17 -12.30
C ASP A 111 -5.51 -13.31 -13.02
N ASP A 112 -5.73 -12.00 -13.11
CA ASP A 112 -5.05 -11.15 -14.07
C ASP A 112 -3.78 -10.47 -13.54
N GLY A 113 -3.61 -10.36 -12.21
CA GLY A 113 -2.46 -9.67 -11.63
C GLY A 113 -1.29 -10.61 -11.27
N PRO A 114 -0.04 -10.30 -11.67
CA PRO A 114 1.11 -11.16 -11.36
C PRO A 114 1.31 -11.36 -9.85
N ALA A 115 1.08 -10.32 -9.05
CA ALA A 115 1.19 -10.41 -7.60
C ALA A 115 0.08 -11.25 -6.96
N ALA A 116 -1.17 -11.16 -7.47
CA ALA A 116 -2.28 -11.97 -6.98
C ALA A 116 -2.07 -13.46 -7.30
N ARG A 117 -1.61 -13.78 -8.54
CA ARG A 117 -1.24 -15.15 -8.90
C ARG A 117 -0.14 -15.69 -8.01
N TRP A 118 0.95 -14.94 -7.89
CA TRP A 118 2.07 -15.35 -7.04
C TRP A 118 1.63 -15.54 -5.58
N GLY A 119 0.88 -14.60 -5.00
CA GLY A 119 0.40 -14.68 -3.61
C GLY A 119 -0.54 -15.86 -3.36
N ARG A 120 -1.26 -16.34 -4.40
CA ARG A 120 -2.11 -17.54 -4.34
C ARG A 120 -1.28 -18.81 -4.20
N ASP A 121 -0.17 -18.88 -4.94
CA ASP A 121 0.67 -20.07 -5.09
C ASP A 121 1.93 -20.04 -4.21
N ALA A 122 2.18 -18.94 -3.49
CA ALA A 122 3.34 -18.73 -2.65
C ALA A 122 3.57 -19.86 -1.64
N ARG A 123 4.82 -20.27 -1.51
CA ARG A 123 5.24 -21.38 -0.63
C ARG A 123 6.50 -21.02 0.15
N PRO A 124 6.70 -21.59 1.35
CA PRO A 124 7.97 -21.47 2.05
C PRO A 124 9.14 -21.87 1.15
N GLY A 125 10.17 -21.02 1.12
CA GLY A 125 11.33 -21.17 0.24
C GLY A 125 11.32 -20.28 -1.01
N ASP A 126 10.16 -19.79 -1.46
CA ASP A 126 10.09 -18.86 -2.58
C ASP A 126 10.84 -17.57 -2.26
N VAL A 127 11.46 -16.97 -3.28
CA VAL A 127 12.29 -15.77 -3.13
C VAL A 127 11.80 -14.67 -4.07
N LEU A 128 11.63 -13.47 -3.53
CA LEU A 128 11.37 -12.25 -4.30
C LEU A 128 12.50 -11.25 -4.11
N GLY A 129 12.69 -10.39 -5.11
CA GLY A 129 13.47 -9.17 -4.91
C GLY A 129 12.64 -8.14 -4.14
N MET A 130 13.30 -7.31 -3.35
CA MET A 130 12.72 -6.23 -2.60
C MET A 130 13.49 -4.92 -2.85
N VAL A 131 12.76 -3.85 -3.09
CA VAL A 131 13.29 -2.49 -3.21
C VAL A 131 12.64 -1.62 -2.14
N GLY A 132 13.44 -1.02 -1.28
CA GLY A 132 13.00 -0.42 -0.04
C GLY A 132 13.18 -1.38 1.14
N PRO A 133 12.45 -1.19 2.23
CA PRO A 133 11.27 -0.32 2.39
C PRO A 133 11.63 1.17 2.50
N SER A 134 10.63 2.01 2.34
CA SER A 134 10.74 3.45 2.46
C SER A 134 9.55 4.03 3.19
N SER A 135 9.83 5.01 4.05
CA SER A 135 8.81 5.83 4.71
C SER A 135 8.70 7.23 4.08
N LEU A 136 9.41 7.48 2.98
CA LEU A 136 9.40 8.80 2.30
C LEU A 136 8.01 9.22 1.82
N TYR A 137 7.13 8.25 1.58
CA TYR A 137 5.77 8.48 1.11
C TYR A 137 4.73 8.51 2.24
N ALA A 138 5.11 8.08 3.45
CA ALA A 138 4.24 8.11 4.61
C ALA A 138 4.29 9.50 5.25
N ARG A 139 3.25 10.28 5.07
CA ARG A 139 3.10 11.58 5.72
C ARG A 139 2.27 11.44 6.97
N PRO A 140 2.73 11.95 8.11
CA PRO A 140 1.93 11.94 9.33
C PRO A 140 0.70 12.82 9.13
N LEU A 141 -0.47 12.32 9.53
CA LEU A 141 -1.67 13.13 9.58
C LEU A 141 -1.50 14.25 10.63
N PRO A 142 -2.00 15.45 10.36
CA PRO A 142 -1.97 16.52 11.34
C PRO A 142 -2.84 16.17 12.57
N ALA A 143 -2.55 16.77 13.70
CA ALA A 143 -3.39 16.65 14.87
C ALA A 143 -4.82 17.17 14.57
N ALA A 144 -5.82 16.36 14.91
CA ALA A 144 -7.23 16.65 14.66
C ALA A 144 -8.11 16.03 15.75
N ASP A 145 -9.34 16.52 15.88
CA ASP A 145 -10.32 15.99 16.84
C ASP A 145 -10.84 14.60 16.43
N TRP A 146 -10.77 14.30 15.13
CA TRP A 146 -11.11 12.99 14.57
C TRP A 146 -10.31 12.69 13.29
N LEU A 147 -10.10 11.41 13.04
CA LEU A 147 -9.37 10.89 11.89
C LEU A 147 -10.29 10.00 11.06
N LEU A 148 -10.26 10.18 9.74
CA LEU A 148 -10.98 9.34 8.80
C LEU A 148 -9.99 8.51 7.98
N PHE A 149 -10.18 7.20 7.96
CA PHE A 149 -9.46 6.27 7.10
C PHE A 149 -10.43 5.66 6.11
N ALA A 150 -10.14 5.76 4.82
CA ALA A 150 -11.00 5.15 3.81
C ALA A 150 -10.18 4.50 2.69
N GLY A 151 -10.55 3.28 2.35
CA GLY A 151 -9.88 2.53 1.29
C GLY A 151 -10.55 1.22 0.95
N ASP A 152 -10.04 0.56 -0.08
CA ASP A 152 -10.42 -0.80 -0.43
C ASP A 152 -9.50 -1.83 0.26
N GLU A 153 -9.67 -3.12 -0.06
CA GLU A 153 -8.89 -4.22 0.53
C GLU A 153 -7.37 -4.04 0.39
N THR A 154 -6.90 -3.33 -0.64
CA THR A 154 -5.46 -3.07 -0.84
C THR A 154 -4.90 -2.08 0.17
N ALA A 155 -5.76 -1.22 0.72
CA ALA A 155 -5.41 -0.22 1.73
C ALA A 155 -5.46 -0.76 3.17
N LEU A 156 -6.15 -1.88 3.42
CA LEU A 156 -6.33 -2.42 4.79
C LEU A 156 -5.02 -2.69 5.54
N PRO A 157 -3.93 -3.17 4.91
CA PRO A 157 -2.65 -3.32 5.60
C PRO A 157 -2.11 -2.00 6.15
N ALA A 158 -2.17 -0.92 5.37
CA ALA A 158 -1.74 0.41 5.78
C ALA A 158 -2.66 1.00 6.86
N ILE A 159 -3.98 0.91 6.67
CA ILE A 159 -4.96 1.33 7.68
C ILE A 159 -4.70 0.63 9.01
N GLY A 160 -4.42 -0.69 8.99
CA GLY A 160 -4.09 -1.45 10.20
C GLY A 160 -2.88 -0.87 10.93
N THR A 161 -1.77 -0.62 10.23
CA THR A 161 -0.56 -0.06 10.85
C THR A 161 -0.75 1.36 11.36
N LEU A 162 -1.52 2.18 10.65
CA LEU A 162 -1.85 3.54 11.06
C LEU A 162 -2.69 3.54 12.34
N LEU A 163 -3.73 2.71 12.41
CA LEU A 163 -4.58 2.58 13.59
C LEU A 163 -3.79 2.10 14.82
N GLU A 164 -2.90 1.11 14.64
CA GLU A 164 -2.02 0.58 15.68
C GLU A 164 -1.03 1.63 16.22
N SER A 165 -0.72 2.66 15.43
CA SER A 165 0.18 3.76 15.82
C SER A 165 -0.53 4.93 16.51
N LEU A 166 -1.86 4.95 16.52
CA LEU A 166 -2.61 6.05 17.12
C LEU A 166 -2.47 6.07 18.65
N PRO A 167 -2.45 7.26 19.26
CA PRO A 167 -2.48 7.37 20.70
C PRO A 167 -3.80 6.84 21.26
N ALA A 168 -3.77 6.35 22.48
CA ALA A 168 -4.98 5.87 23.17
C ALA A 168 -6.04 6.98 23.21
N GLY A 169 -7.28 6.64 22.89
CA GLY A 169 -8.41 7.55 22.85
C GLY A 169 -8.53 8.39 21.55
N ALA A 170 -7.66 8.18 20.58
CA ALA A 170 -7.84 8.80 19.26
C ALA A 170 -9.17 8.39 18.63
N ARG A 171 -9.91 9.34 18.11
CA ARG A 171 -11.20 9.10 17.46
C ARG A 171 -10.98 8.75 15.99
N ALA A 172 -10.88 7.46 15.69
CA ALA A 172 -10.73 6.96 14.34
C ALA A 172 -12.07 6.47 13.76
N LEU A 173 -12.34 6.85 12.52
CA LEU A 173 -13.49 6.45 11.73
C LEU A 173 -12.96 5.71 10.50
N VAL A 174 -13.40 4.48 10.26
CA VAL A 174 -12.88 3.66 9.16
C VAL A 174 -14.01 3.27 8.22
N TRP A 175 -13.83 3.52 6.93
CA TRP A 175 -14.63 2.96 5.85
C TRP A 175 -13.77 2.06 4.98
N ALA A 176 -14.18 0.81 4.85
CA ALA A 176 -13.42 -0.19 4.11
C ALA A 176 -14.30 -0.88 3.07
N GLU A 177 -13.97 -0.74 1.79
CA GLU A 177 -14.64 -1.45 0.72
C GLU A 177 -13.96 -2.80 0.49
N VAL A 178 -14.75 -3.86 0.53
CA VAL A 178 -14.30 -5.23 0.29
C VAL A 178 -15.24 -5.96 -0.66
N ALA A 179 -14.81 -7.11 -1.17
CA ALA A 179 -15.61 -7.89 -2.10
C ALA A 179 -16.95 -8.30 -1.49
N ASP A 180 -16.94 -8.89 -0.31
CA ASP A 180 -18.10 -9.39 0.42
C ASP A 180 -17.80 -9.48 1.93
N ALA A 181 -18.80 -9.92 2.72
CA ALA A 181 -18.68 -9.99 4.17
C ALA A 181 -17.64 -11.03 4.68
N ALA A 182 -17.21 -11.98 3.85
CA ALA A 182 -16.18 -12.94 4.25
C ALA A 182 -14.77 -12.31 4.30
N GLU A 183 -14.61 -11.11 3.71
CA GLU A 183 -13.37 -10.34 3.75
C GLU A 183 -13.26 -9.41 4.97
N GLU A 184 -14.32 -9.30 5.80
CA GLU A 184 -14.25 -8.52 7.02
C GLU A 184 -13.24 -9.12 8.00
N ARG A 185 -12.44 -8.26 8.61
CA ARG A 185 -11.44 -8.67 9.61
C ARG A 185 -11.23 -7.57 10.65
N PRO A 186 -10.81 -7.91 11.87
CA PRO A 186 -10.49 -6.91 12.88
C PRO A 186 -9.38 -5.96 12.40
N LEU A 187 -9.55 -4.67 12.65
CA LEU A 187 -8.54 -3.63 12.46
C LEU A 187 -8.30 -2.95 13.82
N GLY A 188 -7.57 -3.64 14.70
CA GLY A 188 -7.44 -3.22 16.09
C GLY A 188 -8.80 -3.08 16.78
N ASP A 189 -8.94 -2.05 17.61
CA ASP A 189 -10.19 -1.72 18.32
C ASP A 189 -11.10 -0.74 17.55
N ALA A 190 -10.76 -0.43 16.28
CA ALA A 190 -11.51 0.53 15.50
C ALA A 190 -12.87 -0.01 15.05
N THR A 191 -13.89 0.84 15.09
CA THR A 191 -15.19 0.54 14.47
C THR A 191 -15.06 0.76 12.96
N VAL A 192 -15.21 -0.34 12.20
CA VAL A 192 -15.12 -0.31 10.74
C VAL A 192 -16.51 -0.33 10.12
N HIS A 193 -16.76 0.62 9.22
CA HIS A 193 -17.92 0.63 8.34
C HIS A 193 -17.57 -0.15 7.07
N TRP A 194 -17.95 -1.41 7.03
CA TRP A 194 -17.71 -2.28 5.88
C TRP A 194 -18.66 -1.97 4.73
N VAL A 195 -18.11 -1.86 3.55
CA VAL A 195 -18.83 -1.61 2.29
C VAL A 195 -18.61 -2.81 1.37
N HIS A 196 -19.69 -3.52 1.04
CA HIS A 196 -19.61 -4.77 0.28
C HIS A 196 -19.97 -4.55 -1.19
N ARG A 197 -19.04 -4.86 -2.10
CA ARG A 197 -19.27 -4.72 -3.54
C ARG A 197 -20.31 -5.69 -4.09
N ASP A 198 -20.38 -6.90 -3.56
CA ASP A 198 -21.39 -7.90 -3.94
C ASP A 198 -22.85 -7.44 -3.70
N ARG A 199 -23.03 -6.48 -2.79
CA ARG A 199 -24.33 -5.85 -2.48
C ARG A 199 -24.50 -4.50 -3.18
N GLY A 200 -23.67 -4.18 -4.15
CA GLY A 200 -23.71 -2.89 -4.84
C GLY A 200 -23.19 -1.71 -4.00
N GLY A 201 -22.46 -1.99 -2.92
CA GLY A 201 -21.84 -0.95 -2.09
C GLY A 201 -20.75 -0.19 -2.84
N SER A 202 -20.61 1.09 -2.53
CA SER A 202 -19.58 1.99 -3.04
C SER A 202 -18.95 2.75 -1.88
N LEU A 203 -17.62 2.68 -1.77
CA LEU A 203 -16.86 3.43 -0.76
C LEU A 203 -17.15 4.93 -0.83
N VAL A 204 -17.22 5.46 -2.06
CA VAL A 204 -17.47 6.89 -2.28
C VAL A 204 -18.84 7.29 -1.75
N ASP A 205 -19.87 6.51 -2.04
CA ASP A 205 -21.23 6.83 -1.61
C ASP A 205 -21.42 6.64 -0.11
N ALA A 206 -20.77 5.62 0.46
CA ALA A 206 -20.79 5.38 1.90
C ALA A 206 -20.16 6.55 2.70
N VAL A 207 -19.00 7.04 2.26
CA VAL A 207 -18.34 8.19 2.89
C VAL A 207 -19.13 9.49 2.66
N ARG A 208 -19.72 9.68 1.48
CA ARG A 208 -20.58 10.84 1.20
C ARG A 208 -21.80 10.90 2.10
N ALA A 209 -22.41 9.75 2.38
CA ALA A 209 -23.56 9.64 3.28
C ALA A 209 -23.18 9.72 4.76
N ALA A 210 -21.90 9.65 5.10
CA ALA A 210 -21.41 9.60 6.48
C ALA A 210 -21.71 10.89 7.26
N ARG A 211 -22.09 10.73 8.52
CA ARG A 211 -22.16 11.82 9.49
C ARG A 211 -20.79 11.97 10.16
N LEU A 212 -20.03 12.94 9.68
CA LEU A 212 -18.73 13.25 10.28
C LEU A 212 -18.91 14.01 11.60
N PRO A 213 -18.02 13.79 12.60
CA PRO A 213 -18.09 14.51 13.85
C PRO A 213 -17.84 16.00 13.68
N ALA A 214 -18.28 16.80 14.65
CA ALA A 214 -17.88 18.20 14.77
C ALA A 214 -16.39 18.30 15.17
N GLY A 215 -15.78 19.45 14.88
CA GLY A 215 -14.37 19.73 15.16
C GLY A 215 -13.48 19.57 13.94
N SER A 216 -12.17 19.64 14.17
CA SER A 216 -11.17 19.50 13.12
C SER A 216 -11.04 18.03 12.71
N GLY A 217 -10.99 17.78 11.41
CA GLY A 217 -10.81 16.44 10.85
C GLY A 217 -9.55 16.34 10.01
N ALA A 218 -8.94 15.15 10.03
CA ALA A 218 -7.94 14.77 9.05
C ALA A 218 -8.31 13.42 8.41
N ALA A 219 -7.87 13.17 7.18
CA ALA A 219 -8.21 11.97 6.45
C ALA A 219 -6.99 11.33 5.79
N TRP A 220 -7.00 10.00 5.75
CA TRP A 220 -6.08 9.19 4.98
C TRP A 220 -6.88 8.29 4.02
N LEU A 221 -6.56 8.38 2.74
CA LEU A 221 -7.29 7.74 1.66
C LEU A 221 -6.35 6.91 0.79
N ALA A 222 -6.64 5.62 0.58
CA ALA A 222 -5.90 4.84 -0.42
C ALA A 222 -6.78 3.76 -1.07
N GLY A 223 -6.31 3.25 -2.23
CA GLY A 223 -6.99 2.21 -2.99
C GLY A 223 -7.13 2.58 -4.46
N GLU A 224 -8.31 2.32 -5.06
CA GLU A 224 -8.56 2.65 -6.45
C GLU A 224 -8.48 4.16 -6.70
N ALA A 225 -7.66 4.57 -7.67
CA ALA A 225 -7.30 5.97 -7.88
C ALA A 225 -8.50 6.89 -8.16
N GLY A 226 -9.51 6.41 -8.90
CA GLY A 226 -10.73 7.17 -9.17
C GLY A 226 -11.58 7.39 -7.92
N ALA A 227 -11.71 6.36 -7.08
CA ALA A 227 -12.40 6.47 -5.80
C ALA A 227 -11.68 7.42 -4.85
N VAL A 228 -10.36 7.31 -4.74
CA VAL A 228 -9.53 8.19 -3.91
C VAL A 228 -9.68 9.66 -4.35
N ARG A 229 -9.63 9.95 -5.64
CA ARG A 229 -9.85 11.32 -6.16
C ARG A 229 -11.24 11.85 -5.82
N ALA A 230 -12.27 11.02 -5.99
CA ALA A 230 -13.65 11.40 -5.69
C ALA A 230 -13.85 11.70 -4.19
N LEU A 231 -13.26 10.87 -3.32
CA LEU A 231 -13.30 11.06 -1.88
C LEU A 231 -12.55 12.32 -1.43
N ARG A 232 -11.33 12.54 -1.95
CA ARG A 232 -10.55 13.74 -1.64
C ARG A 232 -11.30 15.01 -2.03
N ARG A 233 -11.85 15.06 -3.25
CA ARG A 233 -12.66 16.19 -3.70
C ARG A 233 -13.84 16.42 -2.77
N HIS A 234 -14.60 15.37 -2.43
CA HIS A 234 -15.73 15.48 -1.51
C HIS A 234 -15.33 16.03 -0.14
N LEU A 235 -14.26 15.49 0.46
CA LEU A 235 -13.82 15.92 1.80
C LEU A 235 -13.30 17.36 1.80
N VAL A 236 -12.59 17.79 0.77
CA VAL A 236 -12.03 19.13 0.68
C VAL A 236 -13.10 20.15 0.26
N GLU A 237 -13.82 19.90 -0.84
CA GLU A 237 -14.70 20.90 -1.45
C GLU A 237 -16.10 20.94 -0.82
N GLU A 238 -16.64 19.78 -0.41
CA GLU A 238 -18.01 19.72 0.11
C GLU A 238 -18.05 19.66 1.65
N ARG A 239 -17.03 19.04 2.28
CA ARG A 239 -16.95 18.91 3.74
C ARG A 239 -16.01 19.92 4.40
N GLY A 240 -15.22 20.66 3.61
CA GLY A 240 -14.40 21.77 4.11
C GLY A 240 -13.13 21.36 4.85
N LEU A 241 -12.65 20.12 4.72
CA LEU A 241 -11.35 19.74 5.26
C LEU A 241 -10.24 20.53 4.56
N ALA A 242 -9.24 20.96 5.32
CA ALA A 242 -8.07 21.60 4.74
C ALA A 242 -7.34 20.61 3.79
N ARG A 243 -6.88 21.07 2.62
CA ARG A 243 -6.18 20.21 1.64
C ARG A 243 -5.04 19.41 2.28
N LYS A 244 -4.22 20.08 3.09
CA LYS A 244 -3.09 19.49 3.83
C LYS A 244 -3.49 18.54 4.97
N ALA A 245 -4.76 18.45 5.31
CA ALA A 245 -5.29 17.50 6.28
C ALA A 245 -5.83 16.23 5.61
N VAL A 246 -5.68 16.09 4.29
CA VAL A 246 -6.13 14.90 3.55
C VAL A 246 -4.93 14.29 2.84
N GLU A 247 -4.37 13.23 3.44
CA GLU A 247 -3.38 12.37 2.78
C GLU A 247 -4.10 11.35 1.88
N PHE A 248 -3.50 11.06 0.71
CA PHE A 248 -4.15 10.23 -0.28
C PHE A 248 -3.15 9.54 -1.20
N SER A 249 -3.48 8.31 -1.61
CA SER A 249 -2.64 7.53 -2.54
C SER A 249 -3.49 6.60 -3.41
N GLY A 250 -3.31 6.69 -4.73
CA GLY A 250 -3.88 5.72 -5.68
C GLY A 250 -2.98 4.50 -5.77
N TYR A 251 -3.44 3.37 -5.24
CA TYR A 251 -2.67 2.13 -5.26
C TYR A 251 -2.83 1.35 -6.57
N TRP A 252 -4.00 1.44 -7.18
CA TRP A 252 -4.31 0.76 -8.42
C TRP A 252 -5.38 1.50 -9.24
N ARG A 253 -5.59 1.07 -10.48
CA ARG A 253 -6.57 1.63 -11.42
C ARG A 253 -7.31 0.49 -12.11
N ARG A 254 -8.61 0.65 -12.33
CA ARG A 254 -9.46 -0.39 -12.91
C ARG A 254 -9.06 -0.84 -14.31
N SER A 255 -8.57 0.09 -15.13
CA SER A 255 -8.31 -0.14 -16.56
C SER A 255 -6.83 -0.10 -16.93
N LEU A 256 -5.94 0.07 -15.95
CA LEU A 256 -4.50 0.20 -16.18
C LEU A 256 -3.73 -0.61 -15.15
N THR A 257 -2.62 -1.19 -15.57
CA THR A 257 -1.68 -1.87 -14.67
C THR A 257 -0.60 -0.90 -14.18
N GLN A 258 0.21 -1.31 -13.22
CA GLN A 258 1.37 -0.51 -12.79
C GLN A 258 2.50 -0.50 -13.84
N ASP A 259 2.39 -1.30 -14.89
CA ASP A 259 3.36 -1.36 -16.00
C ASP A 259 2.97 -0.41 -17.14
N ASP A 260 1.73 0.14 -17.11
CA ASP A 260 1.26 1.12 -18.09
C ASP A 260 1.83 2.51 -17.79
N ALA A 261 2.05 3.29 -18.84
CA ALA A 261 2.49 4.66 -18.70
C ALA A 261 1.48 5.50 -17.88
N PRO A 262 1.96 6.43 -17.01
CA PRO A 262 1.07 7.32 -16.30
C PRO A 262 0.24 8.16 -17.25
N THR A 263 -1.04 8.33 -16.93
CA THR A 263 -1.94 9.20 -17.69
C THR A 263 -1.64 10.68 -17.38
N GLU A 264 -2.16 11.61 -18.19
CA GLU A 264 -2.07 13.05 -17.89
C GLU A 264 -2.67 13.39 -16.52
N GLU A 265 -3.74 12.70 -16.12
CA GLU A 265 -4.35 12.86 -14.79
C GLU A 265 -3.43 12.37 -13.68
N ASP A 266 -2.70 11.27 -13.88
CA ASP A 266 -1.74 10.77 -12.89
C ASP A 266 -0.56 11.73 -12.74
N LEU A 267 -0.09 12.31 -13.83
CA LEU A 267 0.99 13.31 -13.80
C LEU A 267 0.53 14.62 -13.12
N ALA A 268 -0.70 15.04 -13.37
CA ALA A 268 -1.29 16.20 -12.70
C ALA A 268 -1.42 15.94 -11.19
N TRP A 269 -1.85 14.76 -10.82
CA TRP A 269 -2.00 14.33 -9.43
C TRP A 269 -0.65 14.21 -8.70
N ALA A 270 0.36 13.63 -9.34
CA ALA A 270 1.71 13.57 -8.80
C ALA A 270 2.31 14.97 -8.56
N LYS A 271 2.04 15.93 -9.46
CA LYS A 271 2.44 17.33 -9.27
C LYS A 271 1.74 17.99 -8.10
N GLU A 272 0.45 17.72 -7.91
CA GLU A 272 -0.32 18.24 -6.77
C GLU A 272 0.25 17.71 -5.45
N GLN A 273 0.52 16.40 -5.36
CA GLN A 273 1.16 15.80 -4.19
C GLN A 273 2.54 16.41 -3.90
N ALA A 274 3.36 16.63 -4.93
CA ALA A 274 4.68 17.24 -4.78
C ALA A 274 4.59 18.72 -4.36
N GLY A 275 3.60 19.46 -4.86
CA GLY A 275 3.36 20.88 -4.53
C GLY A 275 2.80 21.11 -3.12
N GLU A 276 2.11 20.15 -2.55
CA GLU A 276 1.61 20.21 -1.16
C GLU A 276 2.68 19.85 -0.11
N GLY A 277 3.85 19.38 -0.54
CA GLY A 277 5.00 19.03 0.29
C GLY A 277 6.11 20.08 0.35
N ALA A 278 5.92 21.26 -0.28
CA ALA A 278 6.89 22.34 -0.30
C ALA A 278 6.53 23.48 0.70
#